data_4390959358376cecf938bb123ac8744a
#
_entry.id   4390959358376cecf938bb123ac8744a
#
_cell.length_a   1.000
_cell.length_b   1.000
_cell.length_c   1.000
_cell.angle_alpha   90.00
_cell.angle_beta   90.00
_cell.angle_gamma   90.00
#
_symmetry.space_group_name_H-M   'P 1'
#
loop_
_entity.id
_entity.type
_entity.pdbx_description
1 polymer ?
#
loop_
_entity_poly.entity_id
_entity_poly.type
_entity_poly.pdbx_seq_one_letter_code
_entity_poly.pdbx_strand_id
1 'polypeptide(L)'
;MKSIYIRPTNIVFGQKASYFIQEKSAKSLCGLENVGFLSLEILKRQSDGNTIEEYSVLEIEKLDFKNEIEDDLNNITSIRKNVFNLDFANPILMGVLNVTPDSFSDGGKYNTTYRALDHVRSMINYGAHIIDVGGESTRPGAKSVSEQDEIKRVSETIQLIKNKFPNQIISLDTRKSTVMKHGIDIGVDILNDVSALDFDP
;
A
#
# COMPACT_ATOMS: atom_id res chain seq x y z
N MET A 1 22.81 7.96 8.16
CA MET A 1 21.97 6.86 7.57
C MET A 1 21.48 6.05 8.74
N LYS A 2 20.19 5.66 8.77
CA LYS A 2 19.63 4.87 9.88
C LYS A 2 20.36 3.53 9.97
N SER A 3 20.79 3.15 11.16
CA SER A 3 21.57 1.94 11.42
C SER A 3 20.76 0.80 12.04
N ILE A 4 19.60 1.13 12.64
CA ILE A 4 18.72 0.18 13.31
C ILE A 4 17.35 0.20 12.64
N TYR A 5 16.81 -0.97 12.33
CA TYR A 5 15.47 -1.19 11.78
C TYR A 5 14.76 -2.24 12.62
N ILE A 6 13.44 -2.11 12.78
CA ILE A 6 12.63 -3.04 13.54
C ILE A 6 11.53 -3.65 12.68
N ARG A 7 11.19 -4.91 12.97
CA ARG A 7 10.08 -5.64 12.33
C ARG A 7 9.29 -6.40 13.40
N PRO A 8 7.97 -6.16 13.54
CA PRO A 8 7.15 -6.97 14.44
C PRO A 8 7.05 -8.41 13.94
N THR A 9 7.17 -9.36 14.86
CA THR A 9 7.07 -10.80 14.62
C THR A 9 6.11 -11.45 15.61
N ASN A 10 5.79 -12.72 15.41
CA ASN A 10 4.85 -13.45 16.25
C ASN A 10 3.51 -12.72 16.41
N ILE A 11 2.90 -12.39 15.25
CA ILE A 11 1.63 -11.65 15.20
C ILE A 11 0.50 -12.52 15.76
N VAL A 12 -0.31 -11.95 16.63
CA VAL A 12 -1.47 -12.58 17.26
C VAL A 12 -2.74 -11.80 16.95
N PHE A 13 -3.88 -12.51 16.90
CA PHE A 13 -5.17 -11.95 16.48
C PHE A 13 -6.28 -12.30 17.45
N GLY A 14 -7.36 -11.50 17.40
CA GLY A 14 -8.62 -11.73 18.13
C GLY A 14 -8.45 -11.68 19.65
N GLN A 15 -9.23 -12.48 20.35
CA GLN A 15 -9.23 -12.52 21.82
C GLN A 15 -7.87 -12.84 22.43
N LYS A 16 -7.06 -13.65 21.73
CA LYS A 16 -5.69 -13.97 22.16
C LYS A 16 -4.81 -12.71 22.16
N ALA A 17 -4.92 -11.89 21.12
CA ALA A 17 -4.19 -10.62 21.05
C ALA A 17 -4.63 -9.68 22.18
N SER A 18 -5.94 -9.49 22.36
CA SER A 18 -6.50 -8.63 23.42
C SER A 18 -5.99 -9.06 24.80
N TYR A 19 -5.98 -10.36 25.07
CA TYR A 19 -5.46 -10.90 26.32
C TYR A 19 -3.99 -10.55 26.53
N PHE A 20 -3.11 -10.86 25.56
CA PHE A 20 -1.68 -10.59 25.68
C PHE A 20 -1.34 -9.09 25.75
N ILE A 21 -2.12 -8.25 25.07
CA ILE A 21 -1.97 -6.78 25.15
C ILE A 21 -2.33 -6.27 26.56
N GLN A 22 -3.42 -6.76 27.15
CA GLN A 22 -3.81 -6.43 28.53
C GLN A 22 -2.77 -6.88 29.55
N GLU A 23 -2.22 -8.08 29.38
CA GLU A 23 -1.13 -8.64 30.22
C GLU A 23 0.24 -8.00 29.94
N LYS A 24 0.32 -7.02 28.99
CA LYS A 24 1.57 -6.35 28.57
C LYS A 24 2.65 -7.29 28.02
N SER A 25 2.28 -8.50 27.64
CA SER A 25 3.16 -9.48 26.99
C SER A 25 3.12 -9.38 25.45
N ALA A 26 2.24 -8.54 24.89
CA ALA A 26 2.23 -8.11 23.52
C ALA A 26 2.08 -6.57 23.43
N LYS A 27 2.51 -5.99 22.31
CA LYS A 27 2.16 -4.61 21.93
C LYS A 27 1.11 -4.65 20.80
N SER A 28 0.19 -3.67 20.80
CA SER A 28 -0.79 -3.53 19.72
C SER A 28 -0.10 -3.24 18.39
N LEU A 29 -0.64 -3.74 17.29
CA LEU A 29 -0.23 -3.38 15.94
C LEU A 29 -1.21 -2.33 15.41
N CYS A 30 -0.69 -1.19 14.97
CA CYS A 30 -1.49 -0.05 14.47
C CYS A 30 -2.58 0.43 15.44
N GLY A 31 -2.38 0.28 16.75
CA GLY A 31 -3.34 0.68 17.78
C GLY A 31 -4.58 -0.20 17.87
N LEU A 32 -4.62 -1.34 17.20
CA LEU A 32 -5.75 -2.27 17.23
C LEU A 32 -5.73 -3.10 18.51
N GLU A 33 -6.89 -3.19 19.19
CA GLU A 33 -7.01 -3.94 20.44
C GLU A 33 -7.01 -5.47 20.24
N ASN A 34 -7.27 -5.92 19.01
CA ASN A 34 -7.40 -7.33 18.64
C ASN A 34 -6.32 -7.81 17.67
N VAL A 35 -5.27 -7.01 17.47
CA VAL A 35 -4.08 -7.39 16.70
C VAL A 35 -2.85 -6.91 17.43
N GLY A 36 -1.92 -7.81 17.69
CA GLY A 36 -0.69 -7.50 18.41
C GLY A 36 0.48 -8.36 17.96
N PHE A 37 1.66 -8.04 18.49
CA PHE A 37 2.88 -8.83 18.29
C PHE A 37 3.56 -9.12 19.61
N LEU A 38 4.20 -10.28 19.69
CA LEU A 38 4.88 -10.76 20.90
C LEU A 38 6.37 -10.47 20.89
N SER A 39 6.95 -10.25 19.70
CA SER A 39 8.40 -10.05 19.52
C SER A 39 8.70 -9.04 18.45
N LEU A 40 9.90 -8.48 18.48
CA LEU A 40 10.50 -7.65 17.44
C LEU A 40 11.81 -8.27 16.96
N GLU A 41 11.98 -8.38 15.66
CA GLU A 41 13.29 -8.50 15.07
C GLU A 41 13.92 -7.11 14.95
N ILE A 42 15.18 -7.03 15.36
CA ILE A 42 15.99 -5.81 15.29
C ILE A 42 17.17 -6.07 14.37
N LEU A 43 17.18 -5.36 13.23
CA LEU A 43 18.26 -5.41 12.27
C LEU A 43 19.19 -4.24 12.53
N LYS A 44 20.46 -4.50 12.83
CA LYS A 44 21.52 -3.50 12.96
C LYS A 44 22.45 -3.59 11.75
N ARG A 45 22.63 -2.44 11.07
CA ARG A 45 23.64 -2.30 10.02
C ARG A 45 24.96 -1.90 10.64
N GLN A 46 25.99 -2.69 10.38
CA GLN A 46 27.36 -2.46 10.84
C GLN A 46 28.32 -2.52 9.65
N SER A 47 29.52 -1.97 9.80
CA SER A 47 30.55 -1.94 8.75
C SER A 47 31.07 -3.32 8.38
N ASP A 48 30.98 -4.28 9.30
CA ASP A 48 31.44 -5.65 9.18
C ASP A 48 30.33 -6.65 8.88
N GLY A 49 29.09 -6.18 8.72
CA GLY A 49 27.93 -7.00 8.39
C GLY A 49 26.66 -6.56 9.09
N ASN A 50 25.54 -7.17 8.71
CA ASN A 50 24.25 -6.93 9.36
C ASN A 50 23.99 -8.01 10.40
N THR A 51 23.49 -7.62 11.57
CA THR A 51 22.98 -8.55 12.58
C THR A 51 21.45 -8.47 12.67
N ILE A 52 20.81 -9.61 12.89
CA ILE A 52 19.36 -9.70 13.16
C ILE A 52 19.21 -10.47 14.47
N GLU A 53 18.54 -9.84 15.42
CA GLU A 53 18.25 -10.42 16.73
C GLU A 53 16.76 -10.29 17.02
N GLU A 54 16.15 -11.29 17.63
CA GLU A 54 14.74 -11.26 18.01
C GLU A 54 14.63 -11.06 19.52
N TYR A 55 13.76 -10.13 19.92
CA TYR A 55 13.48 -9.81 21.34
C TYR A 55 11.97 -9.89 21.59
N SER A 56 11.59 -10.49 22.69
CA SER A 56 10.21 -10.43 23.17
C SER A 56 9.82 -9.01 23.57
N VAL A 57 8.54 -8.70 23.57
CA VAL A 57 8.02 -7.37 24.02
C VAL A 57 8.52 -7.02 25.43
N LEU A 58 8.67 -8.01 26.31
CA LEU A 58 9.15 -7.80 27.69
C LEU A 58 10.65 -7.46 27.74
N GLU A 59 11.44 -7.95 26.80
CA GLU A 59 12.87 -7.67 26.71
C GLU A 59 13.16 -6.31 26.11
N ILE A 60 12.33 -5.85 25.15
CA ILE A 60 12.48 -4.55 24.49
C ILE A 60 12.58 -3.40 25.50
N GLU A 61 11.82 -3.47 26.57
CA GLU A 61 11.81 -2.42 27.62
C GLU A 61 13.14 -2.30 28.36
N LYS A 62 14.02 -3.31 28.25
CA LYS A 62 15.31 -3.40 28.95
C LYS A 62 16.51 -3.15 28.03
N LEU A 63 16.27 -2.88 26.72
CA LEU A 63 17.35 -2.67 25.76
C LEU A 63 18.02 -1.31 25.96
N ASP A 64 19.34 -1.29 26.00
CA ASP A 64 20.13 -0.04 26.17
C ASP A 64 19.90 0.95 25.03
N PHE A 65 19.60 0.45 23.83
CA PHE A 65 19.30 1.24 22.63
C PHE A 65 17.79 1.44 22.38
N LYS A 66 16.94 1.22 23.37
CA LYS A 66 15.48 1.40 23.25
C LYS A 66 15.11 2.77 22.68
N ASN A 67 15.79 3.82 23.13
CA ASN A 67 15.53 5.19 22.66
C ASN A 67 15.78 5.37 21.15
N GLU A 68 16.66 4.56 20.54
CA GLU A 68 16.95 4.63 19.09
C GLU A 68 15.84 4.04 18.24
N ILE A 69 14.99 3.17 18.81
CA ILE A 69 13.87 2.50 18.13
C ILE A 69 12.50 3.03 18.58
N GLU A 70 12.45 3.97 19.53
CA GLU A 70 11.20 4.40 20.15
C GLU A 70 10.23 5.03 19.16
N ASP A 71 10.73 5.88 18.26
CA ASP A 71 9.90 6.49 17.21
C ASP A 71 9.33 5.45 16.26
N ASP A 72 10.12 4.46 15.84
CA ASP A 72 9.66 3.37 15.00
C ASP A 72 8.64 2.50 15.72
N LEU A 73 8.90 2.19 16.98
CA LEU A 73 7.99 1.42 17.81
C LEU A 73 6.65 2.14 17.96
N ASN A 74 6.68 3.44 18.22
CA ASN A 74 5.49 4.28 18.29
C ASN A 74 4.74 4.29 16.96
N ASN A 75 5.43 4.39 15.81
CA ASN A 75 4.81 4.33 14.49
C ASN A 75 4.12 2.98 14.20
N ILE A 76 4.68 1.89 14.72
CA ILE A 76 4.10 0.54 14.56
C ILE A 76 2.91 0.33 15.50
N THR A 77 2.96 0.86 16.72
CA THR A 77 1.96 0.60 17.76
C THR A 77 0.82 1.59 17.80
N SER A 78 1.02 2.80 17.25
CA SER A 78 -0.01 3.85 17.27
C SER A 78 -1.08 3.64 16.20
N ILE A 79 -2.27 4.16 16.46
CA ILE A 79 -3.34 4.26 15.45
C ILE A 79 -2.80 5.08 14.27
N ARG A 80 -2.92 4.56 13.07
CA ARG A 80 -2.53 5.28 11.86
C ARG A 80 -3.39 6.52 11.68
N LYS A 81 -2.75 7.65 11.39
CA LYS A 81 -3.47 8.86 11.01
C LYS A 81 -4.23 8.62 9.71
N ASN A 82 -5.43 9.16 9.63
CA ASN A 82 -6.22 9.13 8.39
C ASN A 82 -5.45 9.85 7.28
N VAL A 83 -5.43 9.24 6.11
CA VAL A 83 -4.85 9.79 4.87
C VAL A 83 -5.98 9.86 3.85
N PHE A 84 -6.14 10.95 3.13
CA PHE A 84 -7.22 11.16 2.15
C PHE A 84 -8.65 10.88 2.70
N ASN A 85 -8.90 11.13 3.98
CA ASN A 85 -10.15 10.79 4.66
C ASN A 85 -10.46 9.29 4.74
N LEU A 86 -9.46 8.42 4.53
CA LEU A 86 -9.57 6.99 4.78
C LEU A 86 -9.47 6.72 6.28
N ASP A 87 -10.48 6.06 6.83
CA ASP A 87 -10.51 5.62 8.23
C ASP A 87 -9.87 4.23 8.34
N PHE A 88 -8.61 4.18 8.75
CA PHE A 88 -7.87 2.92 8.91
C PHE A 88 -8.30 2.09 10.14
N ALA A 89 -9.27 2.54 10.93
CA ALA A 89 -9.93 1.68 11.92
C ALA A 89 -10.82 0.62 11.26
N ASN A 90 -11.21 0.84 10.00
CA ASN A 90 -12.02 -0.06 9.18
C ASN A 90 -11.22 -0.62 8.00
N PRO A 91 -11.60 -1.78 7.45
CA PRO A 91 -11.01 -2.30 6.21
C PRO A 91 -11.17 -1.31 5.06
N ILE A 92 -10.07 -1.01 4.37
CA ILE A 92 -10.09 -0.19 3.15
C ILE A 92 -10.11 -1.11 1.94
N LEU A 93 -11.08 -0.91 1.06
CA LEU A 93 -11.22 -1.67 -0.17
C LEU A 93 -10.63 -0.90 -1.33
N MET A 94 -9.72 -1.53 -2.06
CA MET A 94 -9.15 -1.03 -3.30
C MET A 94 -9.66 -1.86 -4.47
N GLY A 95 -10.38 -1.22 -5.39
CA GLY A 95 -10.85 -1.85 -6.62
C GLY A 95 -9.80 -1.72 -7.71
N VAL A 96 -9.47 -2.83 -8.39
CA VAL A 96 -8.46 -2.86 -9.46
C VAL A 96 -9.11 -2.67 -10.82
N LEU A 97 -8.62 -1.69 -11.58
CA LEU A 97 -9.05 -1.38 -12.94
C LEU A 97 -7.90 -1.51 -13.93
N ASN A 98 -7.83 -2.62 -14.64
CA ASN A 98 -6.83 -2.82 -15.70
C ASN A 98 -7.34 -2.23 -17.03
N VAL A 99 -6.63 -1.22 -17.54
CA VAL A 99 -6.93 -0.57 -18.83
C VAL A 99 -6.03 -1.09 -19.96
N THR A 100 -5.91 -2.42 -20.04
CA THR A 100 -5.15 -3.07 -21.12
C THR A 100 -6.06 -3.34 -22.33
N PRO A 101 -5.50 -3.43 -23.56
CA PRO A 101 -6.31 -3.69 -24.76
C PRO A 101 -7.19 -4.93 -24.66
N ASP A 102 -6.72 -5.95 -23.96
CA ASP A 102 -7.45 -7.23 -23.80
C ASP A 102 -8.57 -7.16 -22.76
N SER A 103 -8.52 -6.20 -21.84
CA SER A 103 -9.49 -6.09 -20.75
C SER A 103 -10.89 -5.68 -21.23
N PHE A 104 -10.98 -5.08 -22.43
CA PHE A 104 -12.23 -4.53 -22.97
C PHE A 104 -12.38 -4.76 -24.49
N SER A 105 -11.81 -5.85 -25.04
CA SER A 105 -11.59 -6.09 -26.47
C SER A 105 -12.83 -6.21 -27.37
N ASP A 106 -14.06 -6.25 -26.84
CA ASP A 106 -15.23 -6.59 -27.63
C ASP A 106 -16.01 -5.42 -28.25
N GLY A 107 -15.44 -4.19 -28.29
CA GLY A 107 -16.31 -3.11 -28.76
C GLY A 107 -15.75 -1.74 -29.10
N GLY A 108 -14.56 -1.63 -29.66
CA GLY A 108 -14.01 -0.36 -30.15
C GLY A 108 -13.65 0.67 -29.05
N LYS A 109 -12.80 1.65 -29.42
CA LYS A 109 -12.14 2.57 -28.48
C LYS A 109 -13.10 3.36 -27.56
N TYR A 110 -14.25 3.80 -28.04
CA TYR A 110 -15.24 4.54 -27.25
C TYR A 110 -15.98 3.65 -26.25
N ASN A 111 -16.20 2.38 -26.61
CA ASN A 111 -16.93 1.45 -25.76
C ASN A 111 -16.08 0.99 -24.56
N THR A 112 -14.76 0.98 -24.73
CA THR A 112 -13.78 0.61 -23.69
C THR A 112 -13.80 1.59 -22.51
N THR A 113 -13.80 2.87 -22.77
CA THR A 113 -13.78 3.92 -21.76
C THR A 113 -15.10 4.01 -20.98
N TYR A 114 -16.25 3.87 -21.66
CA TYR A 114 -17.55 3.82 -20.98
C TYR A 114 -17.70 2.57 -20.10
N ARG A 115 -17.25 1.40 -20.56
CA ARG A 115 -17.24 0.19 -19.76
C ARG A 115 -16.33 0.31 -18.54
N ALA A 116 -15.17 0.93 -18.68
CA ALA A 116 -14.28 1.22 -17.55
C ALA A 116 -14.98 2.09 -16.51
N LEU A 117 -15.69 3.16 -16.93
CA LEU A 117 -16.45 4.02 -16.01
C LEU A 117 -17.61 3.29 -15.33
N ASP A 118 -18.33 2.42 -16.05
CA ASP A 118 -19.41 1.64 -15.46
C ASP A 118 -18.87 0.63 -14.45
N HIS A 119 -17.70 0.05 -14.73
CA HIS A 119 -17.02 -0.83 -13.79
C HIS A 119 -16.55 -0.06 -12.54
N VAL A 120 -15.96 1.12 -12.71
CA VAL A 120 -15.61 2.02 -11.60
C VAL A 120 -16.83 2.36 -10.76
N ARG A 121 -17.94 2.75 -11.39
CA ARG A 121 -19.20 3.03 -10.69
C ARG A 121 -19.66 1.84 -9.86
N SER A 122 -19.57 0.64 -10.43
CA SER A 122 -19.94 -0.59 -9.72
C SER A 122 -19.03 -0.82 -8.52
N MET A 123 -17.71 -0.69 -8.67
CA MET A 123 -16.76 -0.83 -7.56
C MET A 123 -17.05 0.18 -6.44
N ILE A 124 -17.31 1.44 -6.77
CA ILE A 124 -17.66 2.48 -5.79
C ILE A 124 -18.97 2.12 -5.06
N ASN A 125 -20.00 1.69 -5.79
CA ASN A 125 -21.27 1.28 -5.21
C ASN A 125 -21.15 0.05 -4.27
N TYR A 126 -20.17 -0.82 -4.53
CA TYR A 126 -19.84 -1.95 -3.66
C TYR A 126 -18.84 -1.61 -2.55
N GLY A 127 -18.52 -0.33 -2.37
CA GLY A 127 -17.73 0.15 -1.23
C GLY A 127 -16.23 0.27 -1.50
N ALA A 128 -15.77 0.31 -2.74
CA ALA A 128 -14.38 0.62 -3.02
C ALA A 128 -14.04 2.05 -2.60
N HIS A 129 -13.04 2.20 -1.75
CA HIS A 129 -12.53 3.49 -1.29
C HIS A 129 -11.48 4.07 -2.23
N ILE A 130 -10.72 3.19 -2.89
CA ILE A 130 -9.63 3.51 -3.81
C ILE A 130 -9.88 2.77 -5.12
N ILE A 131 -9.60 3.42 -6.25
CA ILE A 131 -9.55 2.78 -7.57
C ILE A 131 -8.11 2.76 -8.05
N ASP A 132 -7.56 1.57 -8.23
CA ASP A 132 -6.18 1.34 -8.67
C ASP A 132 -6.17 1.09 -10.17
N VAL A 133 -5.61 2.03 -10.93
CA VAL A 133 -5.63 2.03 -12.40
C VAL A 133 -4.28 1.56 -12.93
N GLY A 134 -4.27 0.45 -13.68
CA GLY A 134 -3.06 -0.12 -14.30
C GLY A 134 -3.12 -0.16 -15.82
N GLY A 135 -2.09 0.38 -16.49
CA GLY A 135 -1.96 0.39 -17.95
C GLY A 135 -1.13 -0.77 -18.53
N GLU A 136 -0.37 -1.46 -17.70
CA GLU A 136 0.45 -2.61 -18.04
C GLU A 136 0.05 -3.82 -17.20
N SER A 137 0.08 -5.02 -17.79
CA SER A 137 -0.12 -6.25 -17.03
C SER A 137 1.21 -6.72 -16.43
N THR A 138 1.27 -6.88 -15.13
CA THR A 138 2.44 -7.42 -14.41
C THR A 138 2.42 -8.96 -14.30
N ARG A 139 1.48 -9.64 -14.97
CA ARG A 139 1.39 -11.11 -14.95
C ARG A 139 2.60 -11.74 -15.65
N PRO A 140 3.09 -12.90 -15.18
CA PRO A 140 4.16 -13.63 -15.86
C PRO A 140 3.83 -13.86 -17.34
N GLY A 141 4.77 -13.48 -18.24
CA GLY A 141 4.60 -13.62 -19.69
C GLY A 141 3.85 -12.48 -20.38
N ALA A 142 3.39 -11.46 -19.66
CA ALA A 142 2.83 -10.27 -20.29
C ALA A 142 3.91 -9.51 -21.09
N LYS A 143 3.52 -8.97 -22.23
CA LYS A 143 4.42 -8.11 -23.03
C LYS A 143 4.58 -6.77 -22.33
N SER A 144 5.82 -6.29 -22.25
CA SER A 144 6.08 -4.94 -21.75
C SER A 144 5.47 -3.90 -22.67
N VAL A 145 4.95 -2.84 -22.07
CA VAL A 145 4.31 -1.71 -22.75
C VAL A 145 5.28 -0.53 -22.73
N SER A 146 5.33 0.26 -23.80
CA SER A 146 6.12 1.50 -23.79
C SER A 146 5.53 2.50 -22.80
N GLU A 147 6.36 3.39 -22.23
CA GLU A 147 5.90 4.45 -21.32
C GLU A 147 4.82 5.31 -21.98
N GLN A 148 4.99 5.67 -23.23
CA GLN A 148 4.05 6.49 -23.99
C GLN A 148 2.69 5.79 -24.19
N ASP A 149 2.70 4.49 -24.48
CA ASP A 149 1.46 3.72 -24.61
C ASP A 149 0.76 3.57 -23.25
N GLU A 150 1.52 3.35 -22.18
CA GLU A 150 0.98 3.24 -20.84
C GLU A 150 0.36 4.57 -20.40
N ILE A 151 1.09 5.68 -20.53
CA ILE A 151 0.56 7.04 -20.28
C ILE A 151 -0.73 7.26 -21.03
N LYS A 152 -0.79 6.95 -22.32
CA LYS A 152 -1.99 7.15 -23.13
C LYS A 152 -3.17 6.33 -22.63
N ARG A 153 -2.95 5.09 -22.19
CA ARG A 153 -4.00 4.20 -21.66
C ARG A 153 -4.58 4.74 -20.34
N VAL A 154 -3.71 5.11 -19.40
CA VAL A 154 -4.16 5.51 -18.06
C VAL A 154 -4.72 6.92 -18.01
N SER A 155 -4.17 7.86 -18.79
CA SER A 155 -4.53 9.30 -18.73
C SER A 155 -6.00 9.55 -18.99
N GLU A 156 -6.54 9.05 -20.11
CA GLU A 156 -7.94 9.24 -20.49
C GLU A 156 -8.87 8.68 -19.42
N THR A 157 -8.57 7.49 -18.93
CA THR A 157 -9.38 6.82 -17.90
C THR A 157 -9.35 7.58 -16.58
N ILE A 158 -8.17 7.97 -16.10
CA ILE A 158 -8.02 8.72 -14.85
C ILE A 158 -8.76 10.07 -14.92
N GLN A 159 -8.59 10.83 -16.01
CA GLN A 159 -9.28 12.11 -16.18
C GLN A 159 -10.80 11.95 -16.18
N LEU A 160 -11.33 10.90 -16.81
CA LEU A 160 -12.76 10.62 -16.81
C LEU A 160 -13.28 10.22 -15.45
N ILE A 161 -12.53 9.41 -14.70
CA ILE A 161 -12.90 9.06 -13.32
C ILE A 161 -12.93 10.31 -12.46
N LYS A 162 -11.91 11.16 -12.50
CA LYS A 162 -11.86 12.42 -11.73
C LYS A 162 -13.01 13.37 -12.08
N ASN A 163 -13.37 13.47 -13.35
CA ASN A 163 -14.49 14.31 -13.79
C ASN A 163 -15.85 13.78 -13.30
N LYS A 164 -16.03 12.47 -13.24
CA LYS A 164 -17.32 11.84 -12.83
C LYS A 164 -17.41 11.60 -11.34
N PHE A 165 -16.29 11.35 -10.68
CA PHE A 165 -16.16 11.00 -9.26
C PHE A 165 -15.05 11.85 -8.62
N PRO A 166 -15.22 13.17 -8.46
CA PRO A 166 -14.14 14.10 -8.08
C PRO A 166 -13.52 13.81 -6.70
N ASN A 167 -14.25 13.13 -5.82
CA ASN A 167 -13.77 12.77 -4.48
C ASN A 167 -13.19 11.35 -4.41
N GLN A 168 -13.16 10.61 -5.54
CA GLN A 168 -12.64 9.26 -5.54
C GLN A 168 -11.13 9.29 -5.49
N ILE A 169 -10.56 8.54 -4.55
CA ILE A 169 -9.11 8.34 -4.45
C ILE A 169 -8.66 7.43 -5.59
N ILE A 170 -7.65 7.88 -6.33
CA ILE A 170 -7.08 7.15 -7.46
C ILE A 170 -5.66 6.76 -7.13
N SER A 171 -5.38 5.46 -7.26
CA SER A 171 -4.06 4.88 -7.28
C SER A 171 -3.65 4.60 -8.72
N LEU A 172 -2.38 4.82 -9.06
CA LEU A 172 -1.79 4.47 -10.34
C LEU A 172 -0.82 3.30 -10.14
N ASP A 173 -1.18 2.13 -10.71
CA ASP A 173 -0.33 0.94 -10.72
C ASP A 173 0.64 1.02 -11.90
N THR A 174 1.88 1.36 -11.60
CA THR A 174 2.98 1.41 -12.56
C THR A 174 4.32 1.32 -11.85
N ARG A 175 5.32 0.75 -12.53
CA ARG A 175 6.71 0.66 -12.08
C ARG A 175 7.66 1.60 -12.83
N LYS A 176 7.12 2.48 -13.70
CA LYS A 176 7.92 3.38 -14.55
C LYS A 176 7.85 4.80 -14.02
N SER A 177 9.00 5.39 -13.73
CA SER A 177 9.12 6.73 -13.14
C SER A 177 8.48 7.82 -14.01
N THR A 178 8.62 7.73 -15.33
CA THR A 178 7.98 8.67 -16.28
C THR A 178 6.46 8.61 -16.21
N VAL A 179 5.89 7.40 -16.09
CA VAL A 179 4.44 7.21 -15.95
C VAL A 179 3.95 7.72 -14.60
N MET A 180 4.70 7.46 -13.51
CA MET A 180 4.42 8.00 -12.17
C MET A 180 4.38 9.52 -12.18
N LYS A 181 5.40 10.16 -12.77
CA LYS A 181 5.46 11.63 -12.88
C LYS A 181 4.24 12.18 -13.62
N HIS A 182 3.89 11.58 -14.76
CA HIS A 182 2.69 11.96 -15.49
C HIS A 182 1.42 11.77 -14.65
N GLY A 183 1.32 10.66 -13.89
CA GLY A 183 0.22 10.40 -12.96
C GLY A 183 0.05 11.52 -11.94
N ILE A 184 1.14 11.98 -11.32
CA ILE A 184 1.14 13.10 -10.39
C ILE A 184 0.62 14.36 -11.06
N ASP A 185 1.09 14.68 -12.28
CA ASP A 185 0.70 15.87 -13.03
C ASP A 185 -0.81 15.89 -13.36
N ILE A 186 -1.43 14.74 -13.61
CA ILE A 186 -2.88 14.60 -13.83
C ILE A 186 -3.67 14.38 -12.55
N GLY A 187 -2.99 14.37 -11.38
CA GLY A 187 -3.58 14.43 -10.05
C GLY A 187 -3.98 13.07 -9.47
N VAL A 188 -3.23 11.99 -9.68
CA VAL A 188 -3.43 10.76 -8.89
C VAL A 188 -3.05 11.00 -7.43
N ASP A 189 -3.68 10.26 -6.53
CA ASP A 189 -3.51 10.43 -5.10
C ASP A 189 -2.46 9.47 -4.53
N ILE A 190 -2.28 8.31 -5.17
CA ILE A 190 -1.39 7.23 -4.71
C ILE A 190 -0.60 6.71 -5.92
N LEU A 191 0.68 6.44 -5.72
CA LEU A 191 1.52 5.66 -6.63
C LEU A 191 1.69 4.26 -6.06
N ASN A 192 1.32 3.25 -6.84
CA ASN A 192 1.43 1.84 -6.50
C ASN A 192 2.47 1.17 -7.41
N ASP A 193 3.60 0.79 -6.85
CA ASP A 193 4.67 0.12 -7.58
C ASP A 193 4.96 -1.25 -6.98
N VAL A 194 4.63 -2.28 -7.72
CA VAL A 194 4.87 -3.68 -7.33
C VAL A 194 6.36 -4.00 -7.14
N SER A 195 7.26 -3.22 -7.76
CA SER A 195 8.71 -3.39 -7.62
C SER A 195 9.31 -2.64 -6.43
N ALA A 196 8.51 -1.86 -5.69
CA ALA A 196 8.98 -1.02 -4.59
C ALA A 196 10.11 -0.05 -4.99
N LEU A 197 10.00 0.56 -6.17
CA LEU A 197 10.94 1.51 -6.80
C LEU A 197 12.27 0.86 -7.25
N ASP A 198 12.29 -0.46 -7.43
CA ASP A 198 13.49 -1.20 -7.79
C ASP A 198 13.65 -1.35 -9.31
N PHE A 199 12.55 -1.17 -10.06
CA PHE A 199 12.54 -1.33 -11.51
C PHE A 199 13.09 -0.12 -12.26
N ASP A 200 12.77 1.08 -11.80
CA ASP A 200 13.14 2.35 -12.44
C ASP A 200 13.45 3.37 -11.32
N PRO A 201 14.69 3.33 -10.78
CA PRO A 201 15.14 4.11 -9.63
C PRO A 201 15.33 5.61 -9.89
#